data_6b78567fd80be77b4049d79aeba4061b
#
_entry.id   6b78567fd80be77b4049d79aeba4061b
#
_cell.length_a   1.000
_cell.length_b   1.000
_cell.length_c   1.000
_cell.angle_alpha   90.00
_cell.angle_beta   90.00
_cell.angle_gamma   90.00
#
_symmetry.space_group_name_H-M   'P 1'
#
loop_
_entity.id
_entity.type
_entity.pdbx_description
1 polymer ?
#
loop_
_entity_poly.entity_id
_entity_poly.type
_entity_poly.pdbx_seq_one_letter_code
_entity_poly.pdbx_strand_id
1 'polypeptide(L)'
;MAFNVSALGFGDNVVDRYEHIHTMYPGGNAVNFAVYAKKCGAARSAYMGIFGNDAAAEHVIASLEDEDVELAKCKQLIGANGASRVTVVDGDRVFLGSNEGGIRGDARYVLDRFDLSYMKQFDVVHSGNYCFTERELPKLKAAGITVSFDFSDDSTDEYYEQIAPYVDFAFFS
;
A
#
# COMPACT_ATOMS: atom_id res chain seq x y z
N MET A 1 -21.82 11.41 1.07
CA MET A 1 -22.61 10.31 0.48
C MET A 1 -21.84 9.03 0.77
N ALA A 2 -22.42 8.02 1.39
CA ALA A 2 -21.72 6.75 1.61
C ALA A 2 -22.02 5.82 0.43
N PHE A 3 -20.99 5.15 -0.09
CA PHE A 3 -21.12 4.15 -1.12
C PHE A 3 -21.09 2.76 -0.46
N ASN A 4 -21.95 1.86 -0.89
CA ASN A 4 -21.92 0.47 -0.40
C ASN A 4 -20.80 -0.32 -1.11
N VAL A 5 -19.58 0.17 -0.95
CA VAL A 5 -18.34 -0.40 -1.52
C VAL A 5 -17.36 -0.62 -0.39
N SER A 6 -16.68 -1.75 -0.41
CA SER A 6 -15.61 -2.11 0.50
C SER A 6 -14.28 -2.18 -0.26
N ALA A 7 -13.24 -1.56 0.28
CA ALA A 7 -11.95 -1.41 -0.36
C ALA A 7 -10.80 -1.85 0.55
N LEU A 8 -9.78 -2.52 -0.01
CA LEU A 8 -8.60 -2.95 0.72
C LEU A 8 -7.33 -2.53 -0.02
N GLY A 9 -6.46 -1.78 0.64
CA GLY A 9 -5.09 -1.51 0.18
C GLY A 9 -4.16 -2.64 0.63
N PHE A 10 -3.44 -3.27 -0.31
CA PHE A 10 -2.52 -4.36 -0.02
C PHE A 10 -1.12 -4.03 -0.49
N GLY A 11 -0.20 -3.85 0.44
CA GLY A 11 1.20 -3.66 0.10
C GLY A 11 1.96 -2.64 0.92
N ASP A 12 2.33 -1.53 0.30
CA ASP A 12 3.28 -0.58 0.84
C ASP A 12 2.70 0.34 1.93
N ASN A 13 3.57 0.64 2.87
CA ASN A 13 3.45 1.73 3.83
C ASN A 13 4.83 2.36 4.01
N VAL A 14 4.89 3.67 3.98
CA VAL A 14 6.12 4.42 4.13
C VAL A 14 5.86 5.69 4.93
N VAL A 15 6.92 6.36 5.37
CA VAL A 15 6.86 7.75 5.78
C VAL A 15 7.68 8.60 4.81
N ASP A 16 7.14 9.74 4.41
CA ASP A 16 7.87 10.78 3.69
C ASP A 16 8.48 11.73 4.72
N ARG A 17 9.81 11.70 4.87
CA ARG A 17 10.57 12.52 5.82
C ARG A 17 11.01 13.81 5.18
N TYR A 18 10.42 14.91 5.61
CA TYR A 18 10.79 16.27 5.24
C TYR A 18 11.81 16.79 6.25
N GLU A 19 13.09 16.49 6.01
CA GLU A 19 14.18 16.79 6.96
C GLU A 19 14.28 18.27 7.28
N HIS A 20 14.04 19.15 6.29
CA HIS A 20 14.13 20.60 6.45
C HIS A 20 13.09 21.22 7.39
N ILE A 21 12.00 20.51 7.68
CA ILE A 21 10.96 20.92 8.62
C ILE A 21 10.78 19.94 9.78
N HIS A 22 11.69 18.95 9.91
CA HIS A 22 11.66 17.92 10.95
C HIS A 22 10.29 17.21 11.09
N THR A 23 9.65 16.93 9.97
CA THR A 23 8.30 16.33 9.93
C THR A 23 8.31 15.10 9.04
N MET A 24 7.52 14.09 9.42
CA MET A 24 7.22 12.94 8.57
C MET A 24 5.71 12.80 8.38
N TYR A 25 5.33 12.43 7.17
CA TYR A 25 3.93 12.18 6.80
C TYR A 25 3.78 10.72 6.40
N PRO A 26 2.66 10.06 6.79
CA PRO A 26 2.34 8.73 6.32
C PRO A 26 2.11 8.74 4.81
N GLY A 27 2.55 7.69 4.14
CA GLY A 27 2.45 7.52 2.71
C GLY A 27 2.52 6.04 2.31
N GLY A 28 2.67 5.83 1.03
CA GLY A 28 2.58 4.54 0.37
C GLY A 28 1.30 4.43 -0.45
N ASN A 29 1.39 3.83 -1.62
CA ASN A 29 0.28 3.72 -2.55
C ASN A 29 -0.91 2.97 -1.91
N ALA A 30 -0.67 1.80 -1.31
CA ALA A 30 -1.72 0.99 -0.69
C ALA A 30 -2.33 1.65 0.56
N VAL A 31 -1.52 2.34 1.37
CA VAL A 31 -2.01 3.14 2.52
C VAL A 31 -2.89 4.29 2.03
N ASN A 32 -2.40 5.06 1.06
CA ASN A 32 -3.15 6.18 0.50
C ASN A 32 -4.47 5.73 -0.10
N PHE A 33 -4.49 4.62 -0.83
CA PHE A 33 -5.71 4.05 -1.37
C PHE A 33 -6.73 3.75 -0.28
N ALA A 34 -6.32 3.08 0.81
CA ALA A 34 -7.22 2.75 1.92
C ALA A 34 -7.80 4.01 2.58
N VAL A 35 -6.95 5.00 2.88
CA VAL A 35 -7.38 6.27 3.48
C VAL A 35 -8.35 7.04 2.57
N TYR A 36 -8.00 7.18 1.29
CA TYR A 36 -8.85 7.93 0.36
C TYR A 36 -10.14 7.19 0.03
N ALA A 37 -10.14 5.85 -0.04
CA ALA A 37 -11.38 5.08 -0.14
C ALA A 37 -12.33 5.40 1.01
N LYS A 38 -11.83 5.44 2.25
CA LYS A 38 -12.61 5.83 3.42
C LYS A 38 -13.12 7.26 3.30
N LYS A 39 -12.26 8.23 2.99
CA LYS A 39 -12.63 9.65 2.83
C LYS A 39 -13.63 9.89 1.71
N CYS A 40 -13.56 9.10 0.65
CA CYS A 40 -14.52 9.13 -0.45
C CYS A 40 -15.85 8.44 -0.13
N GLY A 41 -15.98 7.83 1.05
CA GLY A 41 -17.26 7.28 1.54
C GLY A 41 -17.45 5.79 1.29
N ALA A 42 -16.38 5.03 1.14
CA ALA A 42 -16.45 3.56 1.18
C ALA A 42 -17.08 3.11 2.52
N ALA A 43 -18.01 2.15 2.46
CA ALA A 43 -18.67 1.61 3.66
C ALA A 43 -17.67 0.90 4.58
N ARG A 44 -16.64 0.30 3.99
CA ARG A 44 -15.54 -0.35 4.70
C ARG A 44 -14.23 -0.08 3.98
N SER A 45 -13.20 0.28 4.73
CA SER A 45 -11.85 0.41 4.21
C SER A 45 -10.87 -0.31 5.11
N ALA A 46 -9.92 -1.03 4.50
CA ALA A 46 -8.89 -1.78 5.21
C ALA A 46 -7.53 -1.59 4.55
N TYR A 47 -6.49 -1.75 5.35
CA TYR A 47 -5.12 -1.87 4.88
C TYR A 47 -4.53 -3.22 5.33
N MET A 48 -3.70 -3.81 4.49
CA MET A 48 -3.00 -5.07 4.75
C MET A 48 -1.57 -4.98 4.25
N GLY A 49 -0.61 -5.10 5.14
CA GLY A 49 0.81 -4.98 4.82
C GLY A 49 1.72 -5.38 5.96
N ILE A 50 3.00 -5.11 5.81
CA ILE A 50 4.03 -5.37 6.82
C ILE A 50 4.56 -4.04 7.33
N PHE A 51 4.48 -3.84 8.63
CA PHE A 51 5.09 -2.71 9.34
C PHE A 51 6.43 -3.12 9.95
N GLY A 52 7.33 -2.15 10.07
CA GLY A 52 8.45 -2.23 10.99
C GLY A 52 8.01 -2.07 12.44
N ASN A 53 8.98 -1.91 13.35
CA ASN A 53 8.73 -1.70 14.78
C ASN A 53 9.39 -0.42 15.31
N ASP A 54 9.58 0.56 14.44
CA ASP A 54 10.15 1.86 14.77
C ASP A 54 9.07 2.97 14.83
N ALA A 55 9.48 4.19 15.19
CA ALA A 55 8.59 5.34 15.31
C ALA A 55 7.89 5.68 13.97
N ALA A 56 8.48 5.33 12.82
CA ALA A 56 7.84 5.53 11.53
C ALA A 56 6.65 4.55 11.36
N ALA A 57 6.81 3.29 11.74
CA ALA A 57 5.72 2.31 11.75
C ALA A 57 4.56 2.75 12.65
N GLU A 58 4.87 3.14 13.89
CA GLU A 58 3.86 3.61 14.85
C GLU A 58 3.10 4.84 14.33
N HIS A 59 3.79 5.76 13.65
CA HIS A 59 3.16 6.93 13.05
C HIS A 59 2.17 6.57 11.94
N VAL A 60 2.52 5.63 11.05
CA VAL A 60 1.61 5.18 9.99
C VAL A 60 0.43 4.41 10.57
N ILE A 61 0.66 3.52 11.55
CA ILE A 61 -0.40 2.76 12.23
C ILE A 61 -1.40 3.72 12.88
N ALA A 62 -0.93 4.66 13.71
CA ALA A 62 -1.78 5.64 14.37
C ALA A 62 -2.59 6.47 13.35
N SER A 63 -1.97 6.89 12.24
CA SER A 63 -2.67 7.64 11.20
C SER A 63 -3.77 6.83 10.52
N LEU A 64 -3.59 5.52 10.32
CA LEU A 64 -4.61 4.64 9.75
C LEU A 64 -5.76 4.39 10.74
N GLU A 65 -5.45 4.25 12.02
CA GLU A 65 -6.44 4.11 13.09
C GLU A 65 -7.28 5.39 13.24
N ASP A 66 -6.65 6.57 13.19
CA ASP A 66 -7.33 7.87 13.23
C ASP A 66 -8.29 8.08 12.04
N GLU A 67 -7.99 7.49 10.89
CA GLU A 67 -8.85 7.51 9.69
C GLU A 67 -9.88 6.37 9.66
N ASP A 68 -10.00 5.57 10.74
CA ASP A 68 -10.90 4.42 10.86
C ASP A 68 -10.72 3.39 9.72
N VAL A 69 -9.46 3.09 9.40
CA VAL A 69 -9.04 2.04 8.45
C VAL A 69 -8.75 0.75 9.21
N GLU A 70 -9.35 -0.35 8.78
CA GLU A 70 -9.18 -1.66 9.42
C GLU A 70 -7.78 -2.24 9.18
N LEU A 71 -7.10 -2.75 10.23
CA LEU A 71 -5.74 -3.29 10.20
C LEU A 71 -5.66 -4.79 10.55
N ALA A 72 -6.77 -5.53 10.48
CA ALA A 72 -6.93 -6.87 11.04
C ALA A 72 -5.90 -7.91 10.52
N LYS A 73 -5.32 -7.71 9.34
CA LYS A 73 -4.37 -8.63 8.71
C LYS A 73 -2.98 -8.03 8.51
N CYS A 74 -2.68 -6.92 9.17
CA CYS A 74 -1.33 -6.38 9.18
C CYS A 74 -0.36 -7.26 9.98
N LYS A 75 0.90 -7.26 9.57
CA LYS A 75 2.00 -7.92 10.30
C LYS A 75 2.98 -6.86 10.77
N GLN A 76 3.52 -7.03 11.97
CA GLN A 76 4.61 -6.21 12.48
C GLN A 76 5.86 -7.07 12.64
N LEU A 77 6.99 -6.64 12.06
CA LEU A 77 8.25 -7.35 12.11
C LEU A 77 9.34 -6.46 12.71
N ILE A 78 10.37 -7.08 13.28
CA ILE A 78 11.52 -6.36 13.83
C ILE A 78 12.36 -5.80 12.67
N GLY A 79 12.44 -4.47 12.57
CA GLY A 79 13.19 -3.76 11.55
C GLY A 79 12.61 -2.37 11.28
N ALA A 80 13.35 -1.57 10.51
CA ALA A 80 12.90 -0.23 10.14
C ALA A 80 11.70 -0.28 9.18
N ASN A 81 10.73 0.61 9.37
CA ASN A 81 9.65 0.82 8.42
C ASN A 81 10.15 1.45 7.11
N GLY A 82 9.37 1.36 6.05
CA GLY A 82 9.62 2.07 4.81
C GLY A 82 9.71 3.59 5.05
N ALA A 83 10.72 4.23 4.48
CA ALA A 83 10.90 5.67 4.61
C ALA A 83 11.54 6.26 3.35
N SER A 84 11.00 7.38 2.88
CA SER A 84 11.58 8.20 1.83
C SER A 84 12.03 9.54 2.41
N ARG A 85 13.17 10.04 1.93
CA ARG A 85 13.65 11.39 2.24
C ARG A 85 13.16 12.33 1.15
N VAL A 86 12.52 13.40 1.55
CA VAL A 86 11.86 14.33 0.65
C VAL A 86 12.24 15.77 0.99
N THR A 87 12.36 16.60 -0.01
CA THR A 87 12.44 18.06 0.13
C THR A 87 11.50 18.75 -0.83
N VAL A 88 11.39 20.06 -0.71
CA VAL A 88 10.63 20.91 -1.64
C VAL A 88 11.59 21.87 -2.31
N VAL A 89 11.59 21.91 -3.64
CA VAL A 89 12.36 22.84 -4.46
C VAL A 89 11.38 23.54 -5.41
N ASP A 90 11.34 24.86 -5.37
CA ASP A 90 10.46 25.70 -6.20
C ASP A 90 8.95 25.32 -6.12
N GLY A 91 8.54 24.77 -4.97
CA GLY A 91 7.18 24.31 -4.73
C GLY A 91 6.90 22.85 -5.09
N ASP A 92 7.82 22.19 -5.76
CA ASP A 92 7.71 20.79 -6.16
C ASP A 92 8.40 19.85 -5.17
N ARG A 93 7.80 18.67 -4.98
CA ARG A 93 8.34 17.61 -4.15
C ARG A 93 9.49 16.88 -4.87
N VAL A 94 10.65 16.84 -4.24
CA VAL A 94 11.85 16.16 -4.75
C VAL A 94 12.26 15.04 -3.81
N PHE A 95 12.33 13.82 -4.35
CA PHE A 95 12.84 12.66 -3.62
C PHE A 95 14.37 12.67 -3.54
N LEU A 96 14.91 12.51 -2.34
CA LEU A 96 16.34 12.47 -2.06
C LEU A 96 16.88 11.04 -1.86
N GLY A 97 16.00 10.06 -1.80
CA GLY A 97 16.30 8.65 -1.62
C GLY A 97 15.35 7.96 -0.64
N SER A 98 15.47 6.65 -0.54
CA SER A 98 14.64 5.82 0.35
C SER A 98 15.47 4.70 0.97
N ASN A 99 14.88 3.99 1.93
CA ASN A 99 15.43 2.74 2.46
C ASN A 99 14.82 1.49 1.78
N GLU A 100 14.37 1.65 0.52
CA GLU A 100 13.84 0.57 -0.32
C GLU A 100 12.70 -0.24 0.32
N GLY A 101 11.87 0.46 1.08
CA GLY A 101 10.72 -0.15 1.77
C GLY A 101 11.03 -0.69 3.16
N GLY A 102 12.25 -0.56 3.66
CA GLY A 102 12.65 -1.04 4.96
C GLY A 102 12.46 -2.54 5.10
N ILE A 103 11.98 -3.02 6.28
CA ILE A 103 11.77 -4.45 6.54
C ILE A 103 10.87 -5.15 5.50
N ARG A 104 9.98 -4.41 4.84
CA ARG A 104 9.13 -4.92 3.76
C ARG A 104 9.94 -5.23 2.50
N GLY A 105 11.06 -4.55 2.27
CA GLY A 105 12.03 -4.87 1.24
C GLY A 105 12.65 -6.25 1.42
N ASP A 106 12.91 -6.65 2.65
CA ASP A 106 13.52 -7.93 3.02
C ASP A 106 12.47 -9.05 3.21
N ALA A 107 11.36 -8.73 3.86
CA ALA A 107 10.29 -9.67 4.17
C ALA A 107 9.07 -9.43 3.27
N ARG A 108 8.73 -10.42 2.45
CA ARG A 108 7.56 -10.36 1.57
C ARG A 108 6.31 -10.87 2.28
N TYR A 109 5.18 -10.24 2.00
CA TYR A 109 3.89 -10.77 2.45
C TYR A 109 3.54 -11.98 1.58
N VAL A 110 3.43 -13.15 2.21
CA VAL A 110 2.99 -14.39 1.56
C VAL A 110 1.56 -14.66 2.02
N LEU A 111 0.63 -14.64 1.06
CA LEU A 111 -0.78 -14.88 1.30
C LEU A 111 -1.06 -16.36 1.52
N ASP A 112 -1.79 -16.65 2.59
CA ASP A 112 -2.34 -17.96 2.86
C ASP A 112 -3.86 -18.01 2.56
N ARG A 113 -4.50 -19.17 2.82
CA ARG A 113 -5.94 -19.35 2.57
C ARG A 113 -6.83 -18.44 3.44
N PHE A 114 -6.38 -18.08 4.64
CA PHE A 114 -7.14 -17.23 5.56
C PHE A 114 -7.06 -15.77 5.14
N ASP A 115 -5.91 -15.36 4.63
CA ASP A 115 -5.71 -14.04 4.04
C ASP A 115 -6.62 -13.85 2.81
N LEU A 116 -6.61 -14.82 1.90
CA LEU A 116 -7.50 -14.81 0.72
C LEU A 116 -8.97 -14.80 1.11
N SER A 117 -9.37 -15.55 2.15
CA SER A 117 -10.75 -15.54 2.66
C SER A 117 -11.15 -14.18 3.24
N TYR A 118 -10.21 -13.47 3.86
CA TYR A 118 -10.43 -12.11 4.34
C TYR A 118 -10.53 -11.13 3.18
N MET A 119 -9.60 -11.18 2.22
CA MET A 119 -9.58 -10.30 1.05
C MET A 119 -10.84 -10.43 0.16
N LYS A 120 -11.43 -11.61 0.08
CA LYS A 120 -12.72 -11.86 -0.63
C LYS A 120 -13.91 -11.10 -0.06
N GLN A 121 -13.79 -10.53 1.13
CA GLN A 121 -14.86 -9.74 1.73
C GLN A 121 -14.89 -8.30 1.20
N PHE A 122 -13.95 -7.93 0.35
CA PHE A 122 -13.83 -6.60 -0.23
C PHE A 122 -14.19 -6.63 -1.71
N ASP A 123 -14.83 -5.57 -2.19
CA ASP A 123 -15.21 -5.41 -3.59
C ASP A 123 -13.99 -5.17 -4.49
N VAL A 124 -12.94 -4.55 -3.94
CA VAL A 124 -11.68 -4.29 -4.64
C VAL A 124 -10.50 -4.38 -3.69
N VAL A 125 -9.41 -5.00 -4.18
CA VAL A 125 -8.09 -5.00 -3.56
C VAL A 125 -7.15 -4.20 -4.44
N HIS A 126 -6.51 -3.17 -3.87
CA HIS A 126 -5.58 -2.31 -4.57
C HIS A 126 -4.14 -2.62 -4.18
N SER A 127 -3.25 -2.62 -5.16
CA SER A 127 -1.81 -2.75 -4.98
C SER A 127 -1.06 -1.91 -6.03
N GLY A 128 0.25 -2.00 -6.08
CA GLY A 128 1.06 -1.26 -7.04
C GLY A 128 2.48 -1.80 -7.16
N ASN A 129 3.25 -1.26 -8.10
CA ASN A 129 4.60 -1.73 -8.43
C ASN A 129 5.61 -1.61 -7.27
N TYR A 130 5.43 -0.68 -6.33
CA TYR A 130 6.27 -0.56 -5.13
C TYR A 130 5.76 -1.35 -3.91
N CYS A 131 4.70 -2.14 -4.10
CA CYS A 131 4.07 -2.90 -3.02
C CYS A 131 4.77 -4.22 -2.72
N PHE A 132 5.62 -4.72 -3.62
CA PHE A 132 6.28 -6.03 -3.55
C PHE A 132 5.29 -7.20 -3.43
N THR A 133 4.17 -7.11 -4.15
CA THR A 133 3.05 -8.06 -4.09
C THR A 133 2.88 -8.87 -5.37
N GLU A 134 3.74 -8.70 -6.35
CA GLU A 134 3.63 -9.26 -7.70
C GLU A 134 3.43 -10.78 -7.67
N ARG A 135 4.16 -11.49 -6.80
CA ARG A 135 4.08 -12.95 -6.66
C ARG A 135 2.76 -13.44 -6.07
N GLU A 136 1.99 -12.54 -5.45
CA GLU A 136 0.71 -12.84 -4.82
C GLU A 136 -0.49 -12.59 -5.74
N LEU A 137 -0.34 -11.77 -6.79
CA LEU A 137 -1.40 -11.43 -7.74
C LEU A 137 -2.04 -12.66 -8.41
N PRO A 138 -1.28 -13.69 -8.83
CA PRO A 138 -1.87 -14.93 -9.36
C PRO A 138 -2.84 -15.60 -8.37
N LYS A 139 -2.54 -15.56 -7.07
CA LYS A 139 -3.43 -16.12 -6.03
C LYS A 139 -4.71 -15.31 -5.89
N LEU A 140 -4.62 -13.97 -5.95
CA LEU A 140 -5.78 -13.09 -5.93
C LEU A 140 -6.71 -13.39 -7.11
N LYS A 141 -6.15 -13.47 -8.33
CA LYS A 141 -6.90 -13.78 -9.54
C LYS A 141 -7.55 -15.17 -9.48
N ALA A 142 -6.80 -16.19 -9.07
CA ALA A 142 -7.34 -17.55 -8.89
C ALA A 142 -8.42 -17.63 -7.82
N ALA A 143 -8.39 -16.74 -6.83
CA ALA A 143 -9.41 -16.63 -5.80
C ALA A 143 -10.65 -15.83 -6.26
N GLY A 144 -10.65 -15.24 -7.44
CA GLY A 144 -11.74 -14.40 -7.97
C GLY A 144 -11.86 -13.04 -7.29
N ILE A 145 -10.74 -12.52 -6.77
CA ILE A 145 -10.65 -11.19 -6.14
C ILE A 145 -10.43 -10.16 -7.22
N THR A 146 -11.22 -9.09 -7.21
CA THR A 146 -11.04 -7.93 -8.11
C THR A 146 -9.80 -7.15 -7.71
N VAL A 147 -8.85 -6.97 -8.63
CA VAL A 147 -7.58 -6.30 -8.41
C VAL A 147 -7.52 -4.99 -9.15
N SER A 148 -7.26 -3.90 -8.45
CA SER A 148 -6.77 -2.66 -9.04
C SER A 148 -5.28 -2.50 -8.77
N PHE A 149 -4.52 -1.99 -9.75
CA PHE A 149 -3.07 -1.93 -9.68
C PHE A 149 -2.51 -0.63 -10.27
N ASP A 150 -1.64 0.01 -9.52
CA ASP A 150 -0.90 1.19 -9.97
C ASP A 150 0.47 0.77 -10.51
N PHE A 151 0.64 0.95 -11.82
CA PHE A 151 1.90 0.66 -12.52
C PHE A 151 2.92 1.80 -12.39
N SER A 152 2.49 2.99 -11.90
CA SER A 152 3.34 4.18 -11.85
C SER A 152 3.86 4.58 -13.24
N ASP A 153 4.99 5.31 -13.32
CA ASP A 153 5.56 5.91 -14.52
C ASP A 153 6.85 5.22 -15.02
N ASP A 154 7.40 4.29 -14.27
CA ASP A 154 8.72 3.67 -14.53
C ASP A 154 8.69 2.17 -14.83
N SER A 155 7.52 1.61 -15.12
CA SER A 155 7.38 0.19 -15.43
C SER A 155 7.81 -0.12 -16.87
N THR A 156 8.41 -1.30 -17.07
CA THR A 156 8.83 -1.78 -18.40
C THR A 156 7.75 -2.61 -19.09
N ASP A 157 7.86 -2.79 -20.40
CA ASP A 157 6.93 -3.62 -21.18
C ASP A 157 6.87 -5.05 -20.62
N GLU A 158 8.01 -5.62 -20.23
CA GLU A 158 8.08 -6.96 -19.63
C GLU A 158 7.34 -7.03 -18.30
N TYR A 159 7.40 -5.95 -17.50
CA TYR A 159 6.65 -5.86 -16.25
C TYR A 159 5.15 -5.80 -16.51
N TYR A 160 4.71 -5.03 -17.53
CA TYR A 160 3.31 -4.99 -17.91
C TYR A 160 2.81 -6.37 -18.38
N GLU A 161 3.55 -7.06 -19.25
CA GLU A 161 3.19 -8.39 -19.73
C GLU A 161 3.07 -9.40 -18.58
N GLN A 162 3.93 -9.28 -17.57
CA GLN A 162 3.91 -10.16 -16.40
C GLN A 162 2.73 -9.91 -15.47
N ILE A 163 2.35 -8.66 -15.25
CA ILE A 163 1.40 -8.26 -14.19
C ILE A 163 -0.02 -8.06 -14.71
N ALA A 164 -0.21 -7.49 -15.90
CA ALA A 164 -1.52 -7.16 -16.46
C ALA A 164 -2.51 -8.34 -16.49
N PRO A 165 -2.12 -9.62 -16.73
CA PRO A 165 -3.07 -10.74 -16.71
C PRO A 165 -3.82 -10.93 -15.39
N TYR A 166 -3.32 -10.38 -14.29
CA TYR A 166 -3.90 -10.51 -12.95
C TYR A 166 -4.65 -9.27 -12.48
N VAL A 167 -4.70 -8.23 -13.30
CA VAL A 167 -5.27 -6.91 -12.96
C VAL A 167 -6.60 -6.72 -13.67
N ASP A 168 -7.60 -6.18 -12.96
CA ASP A 168 -8.91 -5.83 -13.51
C ASP A 168 -9.00 -4.32 -13.81
N PHE A 169 -8.34 -3.48 -13.00
CA PHE A 169 -8.24 -2.02 -13.18
C PHE A 169 -6.78 -1.58 -13.10
N ALA A 170 -6.25 -1.07 -14.19
CA ALA A 170 -4.87 -0.59 -14.29
C ALA A 170 -4.79 0.94 -14.25
N PHE A 171 -3.89 1.47 -13.43
CA PHE A 171 -3.57 2.90 -13.35
C PHE A 171 -2.13 3.13 -13.81
N PHE A 172 -1.95 4.21 -14.55
CA PHE A 172 -0.66 4.65 -15.09
C PHE A 172 -0.51 6.15 -14.86
N SER A 173 0.69 6.63 -14.58
CA SER A 173 1.02 8.04 -14.38
C SER A 173 2.12 8.52 -15.31
#